data_3efd4a4d00728a05efb21fe83e9d7151
#
_entry.id   3efd4a4d00728a05efb21fe83e9d7151
#
_cell.length_a   1.000
_cell.length_b   1.000
_cell.length_c   1.000
_cell.angle_alpha   90.00
_cell.angle_beta   90.00
_cell.angle_gamma   90.00
#
_symmetry.space_group_name_H-M   'P 1'
#
loop_
_entity.id
_entity.type
_entity.pdbx_description
1 polymer ?
#
loop_
_entity_poly.entity_id
_entity_poly.type
_entity_poly.pdbx_seq_one_letter_code
_entity_poly.pdbx_strand_id
1 'polypeptide(L)'
;MIEEEGENKVEALETVTPVEDGITKTTRIGTTLSPEMRTRLIQFLKENLDVFAWSHEDMPSISPKIIQHKLNVNPEKKLVQQKRKDFAPERDQTVIEEVTKLLAAGFIWEIYYPNWLANVALVKKANGKWRMCVYFTNLNKACLRDSFPLPRIDQLVDSTAGHKLPTFMDAFLGYN
;
A
#
# COMPACT_ATOMS: atom_id res chain seq x y z
N MET A 1 -6.82 -36.36 -24.38
CA MET A 1 -7.27 -35.03 -24.87
C MET A 1 -6.73 -34.07 -23.83
N ILE A 2 -5.60 -33.43 -24.13
CA ILE A 2 -4.91 -32.51 -23.26
C ILE A 2 -5.55 -31.17 -23.58
N GLU A 3 -6.28 -30.60 -22.61
CA GLU A 3 -6.80 -29.23 -22.70
C GLU A 3 -5.62 -28.27 -22.78
N GLU A 4 -5.57 -27.49 -23.84
CA GLU A 4 -4.62 -26.41 -24.01
C GLU A 4 -4.86 -25.40 -22.88
N GLU A 5 -3.89 -25.26 -21.98
CA GLU A 5 -3.81 -24.14 -21.04
C GLU A 5 -3.79 -22.86 -21.86
N GLY A 6 -4.92 -22.14 -21.86
CA GLY A 6 -4.99 -20.82 -22.47
C GLY A 6 -3.96 -19.90 -21.82
N GLU A 7 -2.96 -19.47 -22.58
CA GLU A 7 -2.06 -18.40 -22.18
C GLU A 7 -2.89 -17.21 -21.69
N ASN A 8 -2.81 -16.92 -20.41
CA ASN A 8 -3.35 -15.70 -19.82
C ASN A 8 -2.60 -14.51 -20.43
N LYS A 9 -3.04 -14.04 -21.59
CA LYS A 9 -2.53 -12.82 -22.20
C LYS A 9 -2.91 -11.66 -21.32
N VAL A 10 -1.95 -11.19 -20.52
CA VAL A 10 -2.10 -9.96 -19.77
C VAL A 10 -2.30 -8.82 -20.77
N GLU A 11 -3.38 -8.06 -20.61
CA GLU A 11 -3.70 -6.92 -21.45
C GLU A 11 -2.55 -5.91 -21.48
N ALA A 12 -2.22 -5.38 -22.65
CA ALA A 12 -1.26 -4.29 -22.78
C ALA A 12 -1.85 -3.01 -22.15
N LEU A 13 -0.99 -2.22 -21.48
CA LEU A 13 -1.36 -0.99 -20.80
C LEU A 13 -0.72 0.20 -21.51
N GLU A 14 -1.49 1.27 -21.73
CA GLU A 14 -0.98 2.57 -22.15
C GLU A 14 -0.91 3.54 -20.96
N THR A 15 0.09 4.40 -20.96
CA THR A 15 0.22 5.46 -19.95
C THR A 15 -0.54 6.69 -20.41
N VAL A 16 -1.43 7.20 -19.58
CA VAL A 16 -2.19 8.44 -19.82
C VAL A 16 -1.89 9.46 -18.75
N THR A 17 -1.86 10.74 -19.14
CA THR A 17 -1.68 11.88 -18.25
C THR A 17 -3.00 12.66 -18.22
N PRO A 18 -3.81 12.55 -17.14
CA PRO A 18 -5.08 13.25 -17.09
C PRO A 18 -4.98 14.76 -17.12
N VAL A 19 -3.87 15.33 -16.62
CA VAL A 19 -3.63 16.79 -16.58
C VAL A 19 -2.22 17.12 -17.07
N GLU A 20 -2.10 18.20 -17.85
CA GLU A 20 -0.81 18.71 -18.39
C GLU A 20 -0.10 19.71 -17.45
N ASP A 21 -0.25 19.59 -16.14
CA ASP A 21 0.24 20.56 -15.14
C ASP A 21 1.71 20.37 -14.72
N GLY A 22 2.58 19.88 -15.57
CA GLY A 22 4.03 19.78 -15.26
C GLY A 22 4.40 18.80 -14.13
N ILE A 23 3.46 18.41 -13.29
CA ILE A 23 3.60 17.32 -12.30
C ILE A 23 3.03 16.07 -12.99
N THR A 24 3.87 15.07 -13.20
CA THR A 24 3.53 13.86 -13.96
C THR A 24 2.53 12.98 -13.20
N LYS A 25 1.28 13.44 -13.09
CA LYS A 25 0.15 12.62 -12.64
C LYS A 25 -0.19 11.65 -13.77
N THR A 26 0.43 10.47 -13.75
CA THR A 26 0.23 9.46 -14.80
C THR A 26 -0.45 8.23 -14.24
N THR A 27 -1.34 7.64 -15.02
CA THR A 27 -1.91 6.33 -14.72
C THR A 27 -1.84 5.43 -15.95
N ARG A 28 -2.19 4.16 -15.78
CA ARG A 28 -2.20 3.19 -16.88
C ARG A 28 -3.62 2.69 -17.10
N ILE A 29 -4.02 2.65 -18.36
CA ILE A 29 -5.31 2.12 -18.77
C ILE A 29 -5.13 1.01 -19.79
N GLY A 30 -6.09 0.11 -19.91
CA GLY A 30 -6.06 -0.98 -20.89
C GLY A 30 -6.15 -0.47 -22.32
N THR A 31 -5.39 -1.10 -23.21
CA THR A 31 -5.38 -0.73 -24.65
C THR A 31 -6.58 -1.29 -25.41
N THR A 32 -7.31 -2.25 -24.85
CA THR A 32 -8.48 -2.87 -25.50
C THR A 32 -9.78 -2.08 -25.29
N LEU A 33 -9.73 -0.97 -24.56
CA LEU A 33 -10.88 -0.09 -24.37
C LEU A 33 -11.35 0.52 -25.69
N SER A 34 -12.68 0.57 -25.91
CA SER A 34 -13.21 1.29 -27.05
C SER A 34 -12.86 2.79 -26.96
N PRO A 35 -12.69 3.50 -28.12
CA PRO A 35 -12.34 4.92 -28.11
C PRO A 35 -13.30 5.78 -27.26
N GLU A 36 -14.59 5.45 -27.29
CA GLU A 36 -15.59 6.12 -26.48
C GLU A 36 -15.37 5.89 -24.99
N MET A 37 -15.17 4.64 -24.59
CA MET A 37 -14.94 4.29 -23.17
C MET A 37 -13.62 4.89 -22.67
N ARG A 38 -12.58 4.87 -23.50
CA ARG A 38 -11.30 5.50 -23.21
C ARG A 38 -11.47 7.00 -22.92
N THR A 39 -12.19 7.72 -23.79
CA THR A 39 -12.43 9.15 -23.63
C THR A 39 -13.21 9.43 -22.34
N ARG A 40 -14.27 8.67 -22.08
CA ARG A 40 -15.06 8.80 -20.85
C ARG A 40 -14.25 8.52 -19.59
N LEU A 41 -13.38 7.50 -19.61
CA LEU A 41 -12.50 7.16 -18.47
C LEU A 41 -11.50 8.28 -18.20
N ILE A 42 -10.85 8.82 -19.23
CA ILE A 42 -9.92 9.94 -19.08
C ILE A 42 -10.64 11.18 -18.54
N GLN A 43 -11.84 11.47 -19.05
CA GLN A 43 -12.63 12.58 -18.56
C GLN A 43 -13.03 12.39 -17.08
N PHE A 44 -13.46 11.20 -16.70
CA PHE A 44 -13.75 10.86 -15.32
C PHE A 44 -12.53 11.05 -14.39
N LEU A 45 -11.35 10.61 -14.83
CA LEU A 45 -10.12 10.82 -14.07
C LEU A 45 -9.78 12.30 -13.90
N LYS A 46 -10.01 13.10 -14.93
CA LYS A 46 -9.82 14.57 -14.87
C LYS A 46 -10.75 15.26 -13.88
N GLU A 47 -12.00 14.85 -13.87
CA GLU A 47 -13.04 15.43 -13.01
C GLU A 47 -12.90 15.05 -11.52
N ASN A 48 -12.17 13.96 -11.24
CA ASN A 48 -12.05 13.41 -9.90
C ASN A 48 -10.57 13.27 -9.46
N LEU A 49 -9.70 14.19 -9.88
CA LEU A 49 -8.27 14.14 -9.57
C LEU A 49 -7.96 14.17 -8.07
N ASP A 50 -8.80 14.85 -7.31
CA ASP A 50 -8.70 15.02 -5.87
C ASP A 50 -9.05 13.75 -5.07
N VAL A 51 -9.71 12.78 -5.71
CA VAL A 51 -10.04 11.48 -5.10
C VAL A 51 -8.85 10.51 -5.15
N PHE A 52 -7.90 10.75 -6.08
CA PHE A 52 -6.74 9.88 -6.28
C PHE A 52 -5.49 10.45 -5.62
N ALA A 53 -4.76 9.60 -4.89
CA ALA A 53 -3.44 9.94 -4.39
C ALA A 53 -2.38 9.68 -5.48
N TRP A 54 -1.66 10.70 -5.87
CA TRP A 54 -0.58 10.66 -6.85
C TRP A 54 0.79 10.65 -6.18
N SER A 55 0.84 11.14 -4.93
CA SER A 55 2.01 11.17 -4.06
C SER A 55 1.59 10.88 -2.61
N HIS A 56 2.57 10.68 -1.74
CA HIS A 56 2.31 10.54 -0.29
C HIS A 56 1.68 11.80 0.33
N GLU A 57 1.96 12.96 -0.25
CA GLU A 57 1.44 14.25 0.22
C GLU A 57 -0.06 14.44 -0.08
N ASP A 58 -0.58 13.71 -1.08
CA ASP A 58 -1.99 13.75 -1.45
C ASP A 58 -2.89 12.95 -0.49
N MET A 59 -2.31 12.24 0.49
CA MET A 59 -3.04 11.44 1.46
C MET A 59 -3.09 12.13 2.83
N PRO A 60 -4.06 13.01 3.07
CA PRO A 60 -4.28 13.54 4.41
C PRO A 60 -4.71 12.40 5.34
N SER A 61 -4.00 12.23 6.46
CA SER A 61 -4.40 11.29 7.49
C SER A 61 -5.76 11.67 8.08
N ILE A 62 -6.54 10.69 8.50
CA ILE A 62 -7.78 10.92 9.25
C ILE A 62 -7.41 11.56 10.59
N SER A 63 -8.06 12.67 10.94
CA SER A 63 -7.80 13.32 12.22
C SER A 63 -7.97 12.35 13.39
N PRO A 64 -6.99 12.23 14.29
CA PRO A 64 -7.10 11.40 15.50
C PRO A 64 -8.30 11.72 16.38
N LYS A 65 -8.90 12.92 16.21
CA LYS A 65 -10.14 13.33 16.90
C LYS A 65 -11.37 12.64 16.35
N ILE A 66 -11.33 12.19 15.09
CA ILE A 66 -12.44 11.49 14.44
C ILE A 66 -12.34 10.00 14.76
N ILE A 67 -11.20 9.40 14.46
CA ILE A 67 -10.94 7.99 14.74
C ILE A 67 -9.44 7.77 14.95
N GLN A 68 -9.11 6.92 15.91
CA GLN A 68 -7.74 6.48 16.16
C GLN A 68 -7.76 5.00 16.48
N HIS A 69 -6.96 4.23 15.76
CA HIS A 69 -6.74 2.84 16.09
C HIS A 69 -5.84 2.72 17.32
N LYS A 70 -6.31 2.02 18.35
CA LYS A 70 -5.53 1.72 19.55
C LYS A 70 -5.22 0.23 19.57
N LEU A 71 -3.95 -0.10 19.68
CA LEU A 71 -3.54 -1.49 19.83
C LEU A 71 -4.04 -2.04 21.19
N ASN A 72 -4.74 -3.16 21.14
CA ASN A 72 -5.22 -3.85 22.35
C ASN A 72 -4.10 -4.78 22.88
N VAL A 73 -3.08 -4.17 23.49
CA VAL A 73 -1.92 -4.88 24.03
C VAL A 73 -2.27 -5.42 25.42
N ASN A 74 -2.10 -6.73 25.63
CA ASN A 74 -2.28 -7.35 26.94
C ASN A 74 -1.20 -6.80 27.92
N PRO A 75 -1.60 -6.14 29.03
CA PRO A 75 -0.67 -5.51 29.96
C PRO A 75 0.22 -6.53 30.71
N GLU A 76 -0.18 -7.80 30.79
CA GLU A 76 0.60 -8.86 31.45
C GLU A 76 1.73 -9.40 30.57
N LYS A 77 1.74 -9.04 29.27
CA LYS A 77 2.81 -9.48 28.36
C LYS A 77 4.07 -8.66 28.58
N LYS A 78 5.19 -9.39 28.67
CA LYS A 78 6.51 -8.78 28.81
C LYS A 78 6.82 -7.91 27.60
N LEU A 79 7.23 -6.66 27.83
CA LEU A 79 7.76 -5.76 26.84
C LEU A 79 9.03 -6.33 26.20
N VAL A 80 9.14 -6.24 24.90
CA VAL A 80 10.28 -6.79 24.15
C VAL A 80 10.95 -5.66 23.36
N GLN A 81 12.22 -5.44 23.68
CA GLN A 81 13.11 -4.57 22.92
C GLN A 81 14.13 -5.44 22.22
N GLN A 82 14.00 -5.57 20.90
CA GLN A 82 14.95 -6.34 20.11
C GLN A 82 16.29 -5.62 20.06
N LYS A 83 17.39 -6.37 20.21
CA LYS A 83 18.72 -5.81 20.00
C LYS A 83 18.88 -5.34 18.55
N ARG A 84 19.44 -4.15 18.33
CA ARG A 84 19.72 -3.61 17.00
C ARG A 84 20.49 -4.61 16.15
N LYS A 85 20.06 -4.77 14.90
CA LYS A 85 20.77 -5.48 13.87
C LYS A 85 21.57 -4.50 13.03
N ASP A 86 22.80 -4.83 12.75
CA ASP A 86 23.65 -4.08 11.85
C ASP A 86 23.47 -4.61 10.43
N PHE A 87 23.46 -3.72 9.47
CA PHE A 87 23.38 -4.05 8.06
C PHE A 87 24.68 -3.65 7.35
N ALA A 88 24.88 -4.16 6.14
CA ALA A 88 25.94 -3.65 5.28
C ALA A 88 25.62 -2.19 4.87
N PRO A 89 26.64 -1.35 4.62
CA PRO A 89 26.45 0.09 4.38
C PRO A 89 25.39 0.45 3.32
N GLU A 90 25.35 -0.31 2.22
CA GLU A 90 24.35 -0.13 1.16
C GLU A 90 22.91 -0.27 1.66
N ARG A 91 22.68 -1.23 2.56
CA ARG A 91 21.37 -1.48 3.15
C ARG A 91 21.01 -0.44 4.20
N ASP A 92 21.98 0.00 4.99
CA ASP A 92 21.79 1.10 5.95
C ASP A 92 21.37 2.38 5.24
N GLN A 93 22.00 2.69 4.11
CA GLN A 93 21.63 3.85 3.29
C GLN A 93 20.17 3.77 2.84
N THR A 94 19.71 2.60 2.39
CA THR A 94 18.31 2.38 2.01
C THR A 94 17.35 2.62 3.18
N VAL A 95 17.70 2.17 4.39
CA VAL A 95 16.88 2.41 5.59
C VAL A 95 16.82 3.89 5.91
N ILE A 96 17.95 4.60 5.86
CA ILE A 96 18.02 6.04 6.11
C ILE A 96 17.12 6.81 5.13
N GLU A 97 17.22 6.51 3.84
CA GLU A 97 16.41 7.16 2.81
C GLU A 97 14.90 6.94 3.03
N GLU A 98 14.49 5.72 3.36
CA GLU A 98 13.09 5.42 3.59
C GLU A 98 12.56 6.06 4.87
N VAL A 99 13.33 6.03 5.96
CA VAL A 99 12.97 6.71 7.21
C VAL A 99 12.86 8.22 7.00
N THR A 100 13.79 8.83 6.25
CA THR A 100 13.75 10.27 5.95
C THR A 100 12.48 10.64 5.18
N LYS A 101 12.07 9.84 4.21
CA LYS A 101 10.82 10.05 3.47
C LYS A 101 9.59 9.98 4.38
N LEU A 102 9.53 8.97 5.25
CA LEU A 102 8.40 8.79 6.16
C LEU A 102 8.32 9.91 7.21
N LEU A 103 9.48 10.39 7.70
CA LEU A 103 9.55 11.55 8.60
C LEU A 103 9.07 12.82 7.90
N ALA A 104 9.56 13.08 6.67
CA ALA A 104 9.17 14.25 5.89
C ALA A 104 7.67 14.24 5.55
N ALA A 105 7.10 13.08 5.31
CA ALA A 105 5.67 12.91 5.06
C ALA A 105 4.80 12.91 6.33
N GLY A 106 5.41 12.97 7.53
CA GLY A 106 4.67 12.98 8.80
C GLY A 106 4.05 11.65 9.21
N PHE A 107 4.43 10.54 8.56
CA PHE A 107 3.91 9.20 8.91
C PHE A 107 4.54 8.61 10.15
N ILE A 108 5.75 9.02 10.50
CA ILE A 108 6.47 8.60 11.69
C ILE A 108 7.09 9.81 12.36
N TRP A 109 7.39 9.66 13.65
CA TRP A 109 8.13 10.65 14.43
C TRP A 109 9.13 9.99 15.36
N GLU A 110 10.12 10.73 15.77
CA GLU A 110 11.12 10.25 16.71
C GLU A 110 10.53 10.18 18.12
N ILE A 111 10.77 9.06 18.80
CA ILE A 111 10.39 8.86 20.20
C ILE A 111 11.58 8.43 21.03
N TYR A 112 11.63 8.88 22.28
CA TYR A 112 12.65 8.46 23.25
C TYR A 112 12.09 7.38 24.18
N TYR A 113 12.93 6.40 24.50
CA TYR A 113 12.61 5.30 25.42
C TYR A 113 11.35 4.49 25.05
N PRO A 114 11.29 3.93 23.86
CA PRO A 114 10.14 3.15 23.43
C PRO A 114 10.00 1.87 24.28
N ASN A 115 8.77 1.51 24.60
CA ASN A 115 8.46 0.26 25.32
C ASN A 115 8.68 -0.98 24.44
N TRP A 116 8.40 -0.85 23.15
CA TRP A 116 8.57 -1.90 22.16
C TRP A 116 9.58 -1.48 21.10
N LEU A 117 10.54 -2.37 20.81
CA LEU A 117 11.49 -2.18 19.72
C LEU A 117 11.46 -3.38 18.79
N ALA A 118 11.28 -3.12 17.51
CA ALA A 118 11.36 -4.11 16.45
C ALA A 118 12.43 -3.72 15.44
N ASN A 119 13.15 -4.71 14.92
CA ASN A 119 14.10 -4.47 13.85
C ASN A 119 13.41 -4.35 12.50
N VAL A 120 13.98 -3.55 11.64
CA VAL A 120 13.65 -3.54 10.22
C VAL A 120 14.24 -4.77 9.52
N ALA A 121 13.60 -5.16 8.43
CA ALA A 121 14.16 -6.11 7.47
C ALA A 121 14.02 -5.55 6.07
N LEU A 122 15.00 -5.82 5.24
CA LEU A 122 15.02 -5.39 3.85
C LEU A 122 14.74 -6.59 2.95
N VAL A 123 13.70 -6.46 2.13
CA VAL A 123 13.29 -7.48 1.14
C VAL A 123 13.53 -6.93 -0.26
N LYS A 124 14.22 -7.67 -1.08
CA LYS A 124 14.48 -7.27 -2.47
C LYS A 124 13.23 -7.52 -3.31
N LYS A 125 12.76 -6.50 -4.01
CA LYS A 125 11.65 -6.59 -4.97
C LYS A 125 12.14 -7.20 -6.29
N ALA A 126 11.22 -7.70 -7.11
CA ALA A 126 11.54 -8.22 -8.45
C ALA A 126 12.26 -7.20 -9.35
N ASN A 127 11.99 -5.91 -9.17
CA ASN A 127 12.66 -4.81 -9.89
C ASN A 127 14.05 -4.45 -9.34
N GLY A 128 14.62 -5.25 -8.42
CA GLY A 128 15.93 -5.06 -7.83
C GLY A 128 15.99 -4.05 -6.69
N LYS A 129 14.96 -3.24 -6.45
CA LYS A 129 14.91 -2.27 -5.34
C LYS A 129 14.63 -2.96 -4.01
N TRP A 130 15.10 -2.37 -2.92
CA TRP A 130 14.81 -2.84 -1.57
C TRP A 130 13.47 -2.29 -1.08
N ARG A 131 12.77 -3.10 -0.29
CA ARG A 131 11.58 -2.70 0.49
C ARG A 131 11.95 -2.82 1.97
N MET A 132 11.77 -1.75 2.72
CA MET A 132 11.86 -1.79 4.17
C MET A 132 10.57 -2.39 4.74
N CYS A 133 10.71 -3.33 5.65
CA CYS A 133 9.63 -3.94 6.41
C CYS A 133 9.98 -3.90 7.89
N VAL A 134 8.99 -3.72 8.75
CA VAL A 134 9.19 -3.80 10.21
C VAL A 134 8.43 -4.99 10.74
N TYR A 135 9.12 -5.89 11.45
CA TYR A 135 8.52 -7.08 12.00
C TYR A 135 8.06 -6.88 13.43
N PHE A 136 6.81 -6.52 13.61
CA PHE A 136 6.18 -6.38 14.92
C PHE A 136 5.73 -7.72 15.53
N THR A 137 6.41 -8.82 15.23
CA THR A 137 6.01 -10.17 15.66
C THR A 137 5.75 -10.28 17.16
N ASN A 138 6.60 -9.67 17.99
CA ASN A 138 6.45 -9.73 19.44
C ASN A 138 5.28 -8.87 19.92
N LEU A 139 5.10 -7.69 19.35
CA LEU A 139 3.97 -6.82 19.63
C LEU A 139 2.66 -7.48 19.20
N ASN A 140 2.61 -8.04 18.00
CA ASN A 140 1.44 -8.76 17.48
C ASN A 140 1.05 -9.96 18.34
N LYS A 141 2.03 -10.65 18.94
CA LYS A 141 1.75 -11.73 19.90
C LYS A 141 1.24 -11.23 21.24
N ALA A 142 1.49 -9.98 21.59
CA ALA A 142 1.01 -9.35 22.80
C ALA A 142 -0.37 -8.70 22.60
N CYS A 143 -0.75 -8.37 21.39
CA CYS A 143 -2.07 -7.85 21.06
C CYS A 143 -3.10 -8.99 21.04
N LEU A 144 -4.27 -8.74 21.58
CA LEU A 144 -5.42 -9.59 21.37
C LEU A 144 -5.83 -9.52 19.90
N ARG A 145 -6.15 -10.66 19.31
CA ARG A 145 -6.62 -10.71 17.93
C ARG A 145 -7.95 -9.99 17.81
N ASP A 146 -8.05 -9.14 16.84
CA ASP A 146 -9.33 -8.62 16.40
C ASP A 146 -10.15 -9.76 15.78
N SER A 147 -11.39 -9.90 16.21
CA SER A 147 -12.31 -10.92 15.69
C SER A 147 -13.07 -10.46 14.45
N PHE A 148 -12.61 -9.39 13.79
CA PHE A 148 -13.23 -8.91 12.57
C PHE A 148 -13.14 -9.97 11.46
N PRO A 149 -14.28 -10.44 10.91
CA PRO A 149 -14.26 -11.47 9.89
C PRO A 149 -13.70 -10.89 8.58
N LEU A 150 -12.73 -11.58 7.99
CA LEU A 150 -12.26 -11.23 6.65
C LEU A 150 -13.38 -11.45 5.62
N PRO A 151 -13.48 -10.60 4.59
CA PRO A 151 -14.42 -10.81 3.49
C PRO A 151 -14.19 -12.19 2.86
N ARG A 152 -15.27 -12.89 2.52
CA ARG A 152 -15.18 -14.16 1.82
C ARG A 152 -14.80 -13.89 0.37
N ILE A 153 -13.66 -14.39 -0.08
CA ILE A 153 -13.15 -14.20 -1.45
C ILE A 153 -14.18 -14.65 -2.48
N ASP A 154 -14.84 -15.79 -2.25
CA ASP A 154 -15.86 -16.32 -3.16
C ASP A 154 -17.02 -15.34 -3.36
N GLN A 155 -17.48 -14.68 -2.30
CA GLN A 155 -18.54 -13.66 -2.40
C GLN A 155 -18.09 -12.43 -3.16
N LEU A 156 -16.81 -12.04 -3.04
CA LEU A 156 -16.26 -10.93 -3.81
C LEU A 156 -16.16 -11.29 -5.30
N VAL A 157 -15.72 -12.50 -5.62
CA VAL A 157 -15.67 -13.00 -7.00
C VAL A 157 -17.06 -13.07 -7.59
N ASP A 158 -18.03 -13.65 -6.88
CA ASP A 158 -19.42 -13.75 -7.32
C ASP A 158 -20.05 -12.37 -7.57
N SER A 159 -19.72 -11.38 -6.77
CA SER A 159 -20.22 -10.00 -6.94
C SER A 159 -19.71 -9.32 -8.21
N THR A 160 -18.60 -9.80 -8.78
CA THR A 160 -18.04 -9.28 -10.05
C THR A 160 -18.58 -10.06 -11.28
N ALA A 161 -19.28 -11.16 -11.07
CA ALA A 161 -19.84 -11.96 -12.14
C ALA A 161 -20.86 -11.17 -12.98
N GLY A 162 -20.79 -11.31 -14.31
CA GLY A 162 -21.66 -10.61 -15.24
C GLY A 162 -21.23 -9.18 -15.60
N HIS A 163 -20.22 -8.62 -14.96
CA HIS A 163 -19.62 -7.34 -15.34
C HIS A 163 -18.52 -7.52 -16.36
N LYS A 164 -18.55 -6.73 -17.44
CA LYS A 164 -17.55 -6.80 -18.52
C LYS A 164 -16.21 -6.20 -18.16
N LEU A 165 -16.20 -5.22 -17.23
CA LEU A 165 -15.02 -4.45 -16.83
C LEU A 165 -15.01 -4.32 -15.30
N PRO A 166 -14.25 -5.15 -14.57
CA PRO A 166 -13.98 -4.93 -13.17
C PRO A 166 -12.91 -3.84 -13.00
N THR A 167 -13.09 -2.97 -12.03
CA THR A 167 -12.08 -2.01 -11.59
C THR A 167 -11.63 -2.36 -10.19
N PHE A 168 -10.34 -2.25 -9.92
CA PHE A 168 -9.77 -2.47 -8.61
C PHE A 168 -9.20 -1.15 -8.11
N MET A 169 -9.71 -0.68 -6.97
CA MET A 169 -9.13 0.45 -6.27
C MET A 169 -8.41 -0.08 -5.03
N ASP A 170 -7.15 0.27 -4.93
CA ASP A 170 -6.34 -0.06 -3.77
C ASP A 170 -6.05 1.21 -2.97
N ALA A 171 -6.06 1.11 -1.64
CA ALA A 171 -5.62 2.21 -0.80
C ALA A 171 -4.11 2.39 -0.99
N PHE A 172 -3.68 3.60 -1.33
CA PHE A 172 -2.27 3.90 -1.57
C PHE A 172 -1.39 3.58 -0.34
N LEU A 173 -1.93 3.89 0.85
CA LEU A 173 -1.43 3.47 2.14
C LEU A 173 -2.62 3.04 3.01
N GLY A 174 -2.72 1.77 3.34
CA GLY A 174 -3.87 1.22 4.07
C GLY A 174 -3.94 1.60 5.56
N TYR A 175 -2.84 2.09 6.14
CA TYR A 175 -2.75 2.53 7.54
C TYR A 175 -1.85 3.77 7.60
N ASN A 176 -2.46 4.89 7.90
CA ASN A 176 -1.78 6.16 8.21
C ASN A 176 -2.09 6.58 9.63
#